data_87f749dc07bcb8eb51a20123692edb4b
#
_entry.id   87f749dc07bcb8eb51a20123692edb4b
#
_cell.length_a   1.000
_cell.length_b   1.000
_cell.length_c   1.000
_cell.angle_alpha   90.00
_cell.angle_beta   90.00
_cell.angle_gamma   90.00
#
_symmetry.space_group_name_H-M   'P 1'
#
loop_
_entity.id
_entity.type
_entity.pdbx_description
1 polymer ?
#
loop_
_entity_poly.entity_id
_entity_poly.type
_entity_poly.pdbx_seq_one_letter_code
_entity_poly.pdbx_strand_id
1 'polypeptide(L)'
;MKDVARCAGVTIGTVSHVINGTAPISEETTARVREAIRKLNYVPNLAARHMRRKEKRQIGLLIPKLDNNFYARIASVLMEDAYQEDYTVLMLSYEYSSEKEKRGLVNMVQNDTETIVIVNGEDDENSIRKLVASGVHVI
;
A
#
# COMPACT_ATOMS: atom_id res chain seq x y z
N MET A 1 19.01 6.02 3.32
CA MET A 1 19.75 4.87 3.84
C MET A 1 21.25 5.12 4.05
N LYS A 2 21.99 5.65 3.08
CA LYS A 2 23.43 5.93 3.24
C LYS A 2 23.75 6.83 4.44
N ASP A 3 22.98 7.87 4.63
CA ASP A 3 23.18 8.83 5.74
C ASP A 3 22.81 8.24 7.10
N VAL A 4 21.76 7.40 7.14
CA VAL A 4 21.38 6.63 8.33
C VAL A 4 22.49 5.66 8.72
N ALA A 5 23.05 4.93 7.77
CA ALA A 5 24.16 4.02 7.99
C ALA A 5 25.39 4.75 8.57
N ARG A 6 25.73 5.89 7.98
CA ARG A 6 26.84 6.74 8.44
C ARG A 6 26.58 7.27 9.86
N CYS A 7 25.37 7.77 10.15
CA CYS A 7 25.00 8.30 11.45
C CYS A 7 24.98 7.23 12.53
N ALA A 8 24.52 6.01 12.21
CA ALA A 8 24.47 4.89 13.13
C ALA A 8 25.81 4.11 13.25
N GLY A 9 26.82 4.41 12.43
CA GLY A 9 28.10 3.70 12.40
C GLY A 9 27.97 2.23 11.98
N VAL A 10 27.09 1.94 11.00
CA VAL A 10 26.83 0.58 10.49
C VAL A 10 26.80 0.54 8.98
N THR A 11 26.71 -0.67 8.39
CA THR A 11 26.55 -0.81 6.93
C THR A 11 25.11 -0.51 6.49
N ILE A 12 24.94 -0.19 5.19
CA ILE A 12 23.61 -0.02 4.59
C ILE A 12 22.79 -1.31 4.71
N GLY A 13 23.44 -2.49 4.60
CA GLY A 13 22.83 -3.78 4.81
C GLY A 13 22.23 -3.93 6.21
N THR A 14 22.98 -3.53 7.25
CA THR A 14 22.53 -3.54 8.65
C THR A 14 21.31 -2.65 8.83
N VAL A 15 21.34 -1.43 8.28
CA VAL A 15 20.16 -0.53 8.29
C VAL A 15 18.95 -1.18 7.64
N SER A 16 19.16 -1.83 6.49
CA SER A 16 18.09 -2.54 5.77
C SER A 16 17.52 -3.69 6.60
N HIS A 17 18.36 -4.47 7.29
CA HIS A 17 17.92 -5.56 8.15
C HIS A 17 17.11 -5.06 9.36
N VAL A 18 17.54 -3.97 9.99
CA VAL A 18 16.80 -3.36 11.12
C VAL A 18 15.43 -2.82 10.66
N ILE A 19 15.37 -2.15 9.50
CA ILE A 19 14.11 -1.59 8.99
C ILE A 19 13.12 -2.70 8.58
N ASN A 20 13.61 -3.79 8.03
CA ASN A 20 12.77 -4.84 7.44
C ASN A 20 12.60 -6.07 8.35
N GLY A 21 13.32 -6.17 9.48
CA GLY A 21 13.28 -7.33 10.37
C GLY A 21 13.76 -8.64 9.72
N THR A 22 14.67 -8.57 8.73
CA THR A 22 15.05 -9.71 7.89
C THR A 22 16.28 -10.49 8.38
N ALA A 23 16.91 -10.04 9.45
CA ALA A 23 18.01 -10.74 10.10
C ALA A 23 18.07 -10.39 11.60
N PRO A 24 18.58 -11.29 12.44
CA PRO A 24 18.80 -10.99 13.86
C PRO A 24 19.93 -9.95 13.98
N ILE A 25 19.61 -8.79 14.54
CA ILE A 25 20.53 -7.71 14.84
C ILE A 25 20.47 -7.43 16.34
N SER A 26 21.61 -7.18 16.97
CA SER A 26 21.66 -6.89 18.41
C SER A 26 20.78 -5.69 18.78
N GLU A 27 20.22 -5.71 19.98
CA GLU A 27 19.37 -4.63 20.49
C GLU A 27 20.09 -3.28 20.47
N GLU A 28 21.38 -3.26 20.87
CA GLU A 28 22.20 -2.07 20.84
C GLU A 28 22.31 -1.48 19.42
N THR A 29 22.62 -2.30 18.41
CA THR A 29 22.71 -1.85 17.03
C THR A 29 21.37 -1.41 16.49
N THR A 30 20.30 -2.10 16.85
CA THR A 30 18.92 -1.74 16.48
C THR A 30 18.55 -0.37 17.07
N ALA A 31 18.88 -0.11 18.32
CA ALA A 31 18.62 1.17 18.98
C ALA A 31 19.37 2.33 18.28
N ARG A 32 20.66 2.14 17.95
CA ARG A 32 21.45 3.15 17.23
C ARG A 32 20.86 3.48 15.85
N VAL A 33 20.45 2.46 15.11
CA VAL A 33 19.83 2.66 13.78
C VAL A 33 18.49 3.39 13.91
N ARG A 34 17.64 3.01 14.86
CA ARG A 34 16.35 3.70 15.10
C ARG A 34 16.54 5.14 15.50
N GLU A 35 17.54 5.44 16.31
CA GLU A 35 17.90 6.80 16.71
C GLU A 35 18.37 7.64 15.51
N ALA A 36 19.22 7.06 14.64
CA ALA A 36 19.68 7.72 13.42
C ALA A 36 18.51 8.01 12.45
N ILE A 37 17.55 7.07 12.31
CA ILE A 37 16.33 7.26 11.53
C ILE A 37 15.53 8.46 12.07
N ARG A 38 15.32 8.54 13.38
CA ARG A 38 14.61 9.67 14.01
C ARG A 38 15.32 11.00 13.81
N LYS A 39 16.63 11.05 14.08
CA LYS A 39 17.44 12.27 13.92
C LYS A 39 17.43 12.83 12.51
N LEU A 40 17.44 11.94 11.52
CA LEU A 40 17.47 12.32 10.10
C LEU A 40 16.08 12.45 9.47
N ASN A 41 15.01 12.28 10.25
CA ASN A 41 13.63 12.18 9.74
C ASN A 41 13.57 11.27 8.49
N TYR A 42 14.34 10.18 8.51
CA TYR A 42 14.43 9.32 7.37
C TYR A 42 13.15 8.50 7.22
N VAL A 43 12.45 8.71 6.11
CA VAL A 43 11.30 7.89 5.70
C VAL A 43 11.80 6.79 4.77
N PRO A 44 11.66 5.50 5.14
CA PRO A 44 11.99 4.40 4.25
C PRO A 44 11.20 4.52 2.94
N ASN A 45 11.88 4.34 1.80
CA ASN A 45 11.19 4.32 0.51
C ASN A 45 10.38 3.02 0.40
N LEU A 46 9.06 3.15 0.54
CA LEU A 46 8.13 2.04 0.47
C LEU A 46 8.18 1.34 -0.91
N ALA A 47 8.36 2.08 -2.00
CA ALA A 47 8.50 1.49 -3.33
C ALA A 47 9.70 0.53 -3.42
N ALA A 48 10.84 0.89 -2.81
CA ALA A 48 12.00 -0.01 -2.74
C ALA A 48 11.77 -1.21 -1.79
N ARG A 49 10.88 -1.07 -0.80
CA ARG A 49 10.45 -2.15 0.10
C ARG A 49 9.53 -3.12 -0.64
N HIS A 50 8.56 -2.63 -1.41
CA HIS A 50 7.64 -3.44 -2.20
C HIS A 50 8.36 -4.22 -3.31
N MET A 51 9.38 -3.65 -3.96
CA MET A 51 10.20 -4.37 -4.94
C MET A 51 11.00 -5.56 -4.35
N ARG A 52 11.28 -5.57 -3.04
CA ARG A 52 12.02 -6.65 -2.36
C ARG A 52 11.13 -7.70 -1.71
N ARG A 53 9.93 -7.31 -1.25
CA ARG A 53 8.88 -8.23 -0.81
C ARG A 53 8.03 -8.56 -2.03
N LYS A 54 7.94 -9.84 -2.38
CA LYS A 54 7.01 -10.36 -3.40
C LYS A 54 5.52 -10.17 -3.00
N GLU A 55 5.25 -9.63 -1.84
CA GLU A 55 3.91 -9.40 -1.32
C GLU A 55 3.52 -7.93 -1.54
N LYS A 56 2.60 -7.74 -2.42
CA LYS A 56 1.92 -6.47 -2.66
C LYS A 56 0.83 -6.34 -1.58
N ARG A 57 1.03 -5.47 -0.59
CA ARG A 57 0.06 -5.23 0.50
C ARG A 57 -0.74 -3.97 0.19
N GLN A 58 -1.44 -3.97 -0.94
CA GLN A 58 -2.26 -2.85 -1.35
C GLN A 58 -3.64 -3.32 -1.78
N ILE A 59 -4.67 -2.71 -1.20
CA ILE A 59 -6.08 -2.91 -1.54
C ILE A 59 -6.58 -1.66 -2.25
N GLY A 60 -7.25 -1.83 -3.38
CA GLY A 60 -8.00 -0.77 -4.05
C GLY A 60 -9.42 -0.71 -3.49
N LEU A 61 -9.90 0.49 -3.21
CA LEU A 61 -11.29 0.75 -2.88
C LEU A 61 -11.86 1.76 -3.87
N LEU A 62 -12.79 1.32 -4.70
CA LEU A 62 -13.47 2.15 -5.69
C LEU A 62 -14.91 2.38 -5.25
N ILE A 63 -15.25 3.64 -4.96
CA ILE A 63 -16.56 4.05 -4.43
C ILE A 63 -17.23 5.08 -5.34
N PRO A 64 -18.56 5.18 -5.33
CA PRO A 64 -19.26 6.18 -6.14
C PRO A 64 -18.97 7.62 -5.70
N LYS A 65 -19.09 7.89 -4.41
CA LYS A 65 -18.93 9.22 -3.82
C LYS A 65 -18.44 9.17 -2.38
N LEU A 66 -17.55 10.09 -2.04
CA LEU A 66 -17.02 10.19 -0.68
C LEU A 66 -17.93 11.00 0.26
N ASP A 67 -18.75 11.90 -0.28
CA ASP A 67 -19.68 12.74 0.48
C ASP A 67 -20.95 12.00 0.97
N ASN A 68 -21.10 10.72 0.63
CA ASN A 68 -22.16 9.87 1.12
C ASN A 68 -21.69 9.10 2.36
N ASN A 69 -22.39 9.28 3.48
CA ASN A 69 -22.08 8.65 4.76
C ASN A 69 -21.97 7.12 4.69
N PHE A 70 -22.76 6.46 3.83
CA PHE A 70 -22.70 5.02 3.64
C PHE A 70 -21.35 4.57 3.09
N TYR A 71 -20.89 5.21 2.00
CA TYR A 71 -19.59 4.88 1.38
C TYR A 71 -18.41 5.32 2.25
N ALA A 72 -18.52 6.47 2.90
CA ALA A 72 -17.52 6.93 3.85
C ALA A 72 -17.34 5.95 5.01
N ARG A 73 -18.44 5.34 5.50
CA ARG A 73 -18.39 4.32 6.56
C ARG A 73 -17.73 3.03 6.09
N ILE A 74 -18.04 2.56 4.87
CA ILE A 74 -17.36 1.40 4.27
C ILE A 74 -15.85 1.67 4.18
N ALA A 75 -15.47 2.83 3.66
CA ALA A 75 -14.07 3.22 3.56
C ALA A 75 -13.36 3.25 4.92
N SER A 76 -14.00 3.83 5.95
CA SER A 76 -13.45 3.89 7.31
C SER A 76 -13.18 2.49 7.88
N VAL A 77 -14.14 1.57 7.76
CA VAL A 77 -13.99 0.21 8.28
C VAL A 77 -12.88 -0.53 7.55
N LEU A 78 -12.90 -0.48 6.21
CA LEU A 78 -11.87 -1.15 5.42
C LEU A 78 -10.46 -0.59 5.69
N MET A 79 -10.34 0.73 5.84
CA MET A 79 -9.05 1.36 6.16
C MET A 79 -8.53 0.96 7.53
N GLU A 80 -9.40 0.88 8.54
CA GLU A 80 -9.01 0.44 9.88
C GLU A 80 -8.54 -1.01 9.87
N ASP A 81 -9.31 -1.92 9.27
CA ASP A 81 -8.95 -3.34 9.18
C ASP A 81 -7.66 -3.53 8.36
N ALA A 82 -7.52 -2.82 7.23
CA ALA A 82 -6.32 -2.85 6.41
C ALA A 82 -5.09 -2.35 7.18
N TYR A 83 -5.24 -1.31 8.00
CA TYR A 83 -4.16 -0.78 8.82
C TYR A 83 -3.68 -1.79 9.87
N GLN A 84 -4.59 -2.53 10.51
CA GLN A 84 -4.25 -3.56 11.49
C GLN A 84 -3.43 -4.72 10.87
N GLU A 85 -3.69 -5.01 9.60
CA GLU A 85 -3.02 -6.07 8.84
C GLU A 85 -1.81 -5.59 8.00
N ASP A 86 -1.34 -4.34 8.21
CA ASP A 86 -0.21 -3.72 7.49
C ASP A 86 -0.46 -3.59 5.96
N TYR A 87 -1.74 -3.38 5.56
CA TYR A 87 -2.12 -3.05 4.19
C TYR A 87 -2.28 -1.55 3.97
N THR A 88 -2.00 -1.10 2.75
CA THR A 88 -2.32 0.26 2.28
C THR A 88 -3.59 0.23 1.45
N VAL A 89 -4.50 1.19 1.67
CA VAL A 89 -5.70 1.33 0.84
C VAL A 89 -5.52 2.47 -0.16
N LEU A 90 -5.63 2.16 -1.44
CA LEU A 90 -5.74 3.12 -2.53
C LEU A 90 -7.22 3.36 -2.82
N MET A 91 -7.75 4.49 -2.36
CA MET A 91 -9.16 4.82 -2.55
C MET A 91 -9.35 5.81 -3.70
N LEU A 92 -10.31 5.53 -4.59
CA LEU A 92 -10.73 6.41 -5.67
C LEU A 92 -12.25 6.56 -5.70
N SER A 93 -12.73 7.73 -6.11
CA SER A 93 -14.15 7.99 -6.35
C SER A 93 -14.42 8.09 -7.85
N TYR A 94 -15.45 7.39 -8.34
CA TYR A 94 -15.81 7.42 -9.77
C TYR A 94 -17.05 8.28 -10.07
N GLU A 95 -17.72 8.84 -9.06
CA GLU A 95 -18.82 9.80 -9.18
C GLU A 95 -19.97 9.33 -10.13
N TYR A 96 -20.32 8.05 -10.05
CA TYR A 96 -21.32 7.41 -10.93
C TYR A 96 -21.00 7.58 -12.42
N SER A 97 -19.73 7.66 -12.78
CA SER A 97 -19.26 7.75 -14.17
C SER A 97 -18.52 6.48 -14.57
N SER A 98 -19.07 5.72 -15.51
CA SER A 98 -18.45 4.51 -16.05
C SER A 98 -17.04 4.78 -16.64
N GLU A 99 -16.82 5.96 -17.22
CA GLU A 99 -15.49 6.36 -17.71
C GLU A 99 -14.49 6.55 -16.56
N LYS A 100 -14.89 7.24 -15.47
CA LYS A 100 -14.05 7.42 -14.29
C LYS A 100 -13.80 6.09 -13.59
N GLU A 101 -14.81 5.21 -13.54
CA GLU A 101 -14.68 3.85 -12.99
C GLU A 101 -13.60 3.07 -13.73
N LYS A 102 -13.68 2.98 -15.06
CA LYS A 102 -12.67 2.31 -15.90
C LYS A 102 -11.27 2.89 -15.71
N ARG A 103 -11.14 4.20 -15.69
CA ARG A 103 -9.86 4.87 -15.42
C ARG A 103 -9.34 4.56 -14.03
N GLY A 104 -10.22 4.51 -13.04
CA GLY A 104 -9.89 4.15 -11.66
C GLY A 104 -9.33 2.73 -11.56
N LEU A 105 -9.99 1.77 -12.20
CA LEU A 105 -9.56 0.38 -12.25
C LEU A 105 -8.20 0.21 -12.92
N VAL A 106 -7.99 0.86 -14.08
CA VAL A 106 -6.68 0.86 -14.76
C VAL A 106 -5.60 1.47 -13.86
N ASN A 107 -5.89 2.58 -13.19
CA ASN A 107 -4.96 3.23 -12.27
C ASN A 107 -4.57 2.32 -11.11
N MET A 108 -5.53 1.63 -10.50
CA MET A 108 -5.26 0.68 -9.41
C MET A 108 -4.34 -0.47 -9.87
N VAL A 109 -4.61 -1.04 -11.05
CA VAL A 109 -3.75 -2.10 -11.62
C VAL A 109 -2.33 -1.58 -11.89
N GLN A 110 -2.20 -0.38 -12.45
CA GLN A 110 -0.89 0.26 -12.71
C GLN A 110 -0.11 0.56 -11.41
N ASN A 111 -0.81 0.73 -10.29
CA ASN A 111 -0.22 0.88 -8.97
C ASN A 111 -0.04 -0.45 -8.22
N ASP A 112 -0.02 -1.56 -8.95
CA ASP A 112 0.25 -2.89 -8.39
C ASP A 112 -0.78 -3.36 -7.34
N THR A 113 -2.02 -2.90 -7.41
CA THR A 113 -3.11 -3.35 -6.54
C THR A 113 -3.52 -4.78 -6.90
N GLU A 114 -3.46 -5.70 -5.94
CA GLU A 114 -3.82 -7.12 -6.15
C GLU A 114 -5.29 -7.41 -5.86
N THR A 115 -5.88 -6.65 -4.93
CA THR A 115 -7.29 -6.81 -4.55
C THR A 115 -8.00 -5.47 -4.71
N ILE A 116 -9.11 -5.45 -5.44
CA ILE A 116 -9.92 -4.27 -5.67
C ILE A 116 -11.34 -4.55 -5.14
N VAL A 117 -11.79 -3.71 -4.23
CA VAL A 117 -13.17 -3.66 -3.75
C VAL A 117 -13.91 -2.58 -4.54
N ILE A 118 -14.98 -2.97 -5.25
CA ILE A 118 -15.82 -2.06 -6.03
C ILE A 118 -17.17 -1.97 -5.34
N VAL A 119 -17.54 -0.77 -4.93
CA VAL A 119 -18.83 -0.52 -4.30
C VAL A 119 -19.77 0.08 -5.34
N ASN A 120 -20.87 -0.62 -5.63
CA ASN A 120 -21.91 -0.17 -6.57
C ASN A 120 -21.39 0.08 -7.99
N GLY A 121 -20.46 -0.75 -8.47
CA GLY A 121 -19.87 -0.61 -9.80
C GLY A 121 -20.93 -0.63 -10.92
N GLU A 122 -20.74 0.22 -11.92
CA GLU A 122 -21.57 0.30 -13.13
C GLU A 122 -20.89 -0.36 -14.32
N ASP A 123 -19.64 -0.84 -14.14
CA ASP A 123 -18.88 -1.42 -15.24
C ASP A 123 -19.46 -2.77 -15.70
N ASP A 124 -19.27 -3.06 -16.98
CA ASP A 124 -19.74 -4.30 -17.53
C ASP A 124 -18.94 -5.50 -16.98
N GLU A 125 -19.59 -6.66 -16.97
CA GLU A 125 -18.99 -7.93 -16.55
C GLU A 125 -17.68 -8.26 -17.31
N ASN A 126 -17.50 -7.74 -18.54
CA ASN A 126 -16.32 -7.96 -19.35
C ASN A 126 -15.07 -7.26 -18.83
N SER A 127 -15.21 -6.05 -18.30
CA SER A 127 -14.11 -5.30 -17.68
C SER A 127 -13.62 -6.00 -16.41
N ILE A 128 -14.55 -6.43 -15.57
CA ILE A 128 -14.23 -7.21 -14.35
C ILE A 128 -13.56 -8.53 -14.70
N ARG A 129 -14.08 -9.27 -15.68
CA ARG A 129 -13.48 -10.53 -16.13
C ARG A 129 -12.04 -10.35 -16.63
N LYS A 130 -11.73 -9.26 -17.33
CA LYS A 130 -10.36 -8.95 -17.77
C LYS A 130 -9.42 -8.69 -16.60
N LEU A 131 -9.89 -7.99 -15.57
CA LEU A 131 -9.11 -7.76 -14.35
C LEU A 131 -8.80 -9.09 -13.65
N VAL A 132 -9.80 -9.93 -13.44
CA VAL A 132 -9.63 -11.25 -12.83
C VAL A 132 -8.68 -12.13 -13.66
N ALA A 133 -8.79 -12.10 -14.98
CA ALA A 133 -7.89 -12.83 -15.88
C ALA A 133 -6.43 -12.32 -15.82
N SER A 134 -6.21 -11.08 -15.43
CA SER A 134 -4.87 -10.52 -15.19
C SER A 134 -4.30 -10.80 -13.80
N GLY A 135 -5.02 -11.57 -12.96
CA GLY A 135 -4.59 -11.97 -11.62
C GLY A 135 -5.00 -11.00 -10.50
N VAL A 136 -5.90 -10.06 -10.77
CA VAL A 136 -6.47 -9.14 -9.77
C VAL A 136 -7.69 -9.79 -9.12
N HIS A 137 -7.74 -9.78 -7.79
CA HIS A 137 -8.93 -10.18 -7.05
C HIS A 137 -9.93 -9.02 -7.00
N VAL A 138 -11.16 -9.26 -7.44
CA VAL A 138 -12.24 -8.27 -7.43
C VAL A 138 -13.35 -8.75 -6.51
N ILE A 139 -13.79 -7.85 -5.62
CA ILE A 139 -14.84 -8.05 -4.61
C ILE A 139 -15.93 -6.99 -4.82
#